data_d6a9931fbeafe35faeda02b61af04686
#
_entry.id   d6a9931fbeafe35faeda02b61af04686
#
_cell.length_a   1.000
_cell.length_b   1.000
_cell.length_c   1.000
_cell.angle_alpha   90.00
_cell.angle_beta   90.00
_cell.angle_gamma   90.00
#
_symmetry.space_group_name_H-M   'P 1'
#
loop_
_entity.id
_entity.type
_entity.pdbx_description
1 polymer ?
#
loop_
_entity_poly.entity_id
_entity_poly.type
_entity_poly.pdbx_seq_one_letter_code
_entity_poly.pdbx_strand_id
1 'polypeptide(L)'
;PDLVDGIEYMNAVNEAYTTSQGRNYYGKNQIINTKIANNMALTDAEQAYKQGLIDANGGKLPASVNPYLYPNVDWMKELYHKNGWNRRVNMNIRGGAPNANYYISLSYYTERGLTKSDKTQDYSSNIDYNRYNFLTNINLKASKTTNLDVGVSGWLSSGNYPYNNLDDIFARAMNTNPVLYPVLYADGRIPGQSPHNTELDSPWDWLTRRGYQTQHQTQINTNLKLTQDLGFWSWSKGLTARALIAFDFKAKQDLRYGVHESNWKPTGHPRDGVWVEDPSLYPQAVDAEGNPIWVK
;
A
#
# COMPACT_ATOMS: atom_id res chain seq x y z
N PRO A 1 -13.85 -0.69 0.18
CA PRO A 1 -15.01 0.08 0.64
C PRO A 1 -15.10 1.38 -0.13
N ASP A 2 -16.33 1.84 -0.38
CA ASP A 2 -16.54 3.18 -0.90
C ASP A 2 -16.54 4.16 0.28
N LEU A 3 -15.76 5.23 0.15
CA LEU A 3 -15.77 6.32 1.12
C LEU A 3 -16.82 7.36 0.73
N VAL A 4 -17.33 8.10 1.72
CA VAL A 4 -18.15 9.28 1.47
C VAL A 4 -17.33 10.34 0.74
N ASP A 5 -17.95 11.04 -0.19
CA ASP A 5 -17.28 12.16 -0.85
C ASP A 5 -17.18 13.39 0.08
N GLY A 6 -16.38 14.39 -0.32
CA GLY A 6 -16.15 15.56 0.51
C GLY A 6 -17.40 16.38 0.79
N ILE A 7 -18.41 16.36 -0.09
CA ILE A 7 -19.67 17.09 0.12
C ILE A 7 -20.53 16.37 1.17
N GLU A 8 -20.66 15.05 1.04
CA GLU A 8 -21.36 14.22 2.04
C GLU A 8 -20.68 14.33 3.40
N TYR A 9 -19.34 14.28 3.43
CA TYR A 9 -18.55 14.47 4.64
C TYR A 9 -18.83 15.84 5.29
N MET A 10 -18.73 16.94 4.54
CA MET A 10 -18.97 18.30 5.08
C MET A 10 -20.39 18.46 5.60
N ASN A 11 -21.39 17.89 4.92
CA ASN A 11 -22.77 17.93 5.36
C ASN A 11 -22.99 17.13 6.65
N ALA A 12 -22.42 15.93 6.76
CA ALA A 12 -22.51 15.12 7.98
C ALA A 12 -21.85 15.82 9.18
N VAL A 13 -20.68 16.43 8.96
CA VAL A 13 -20.01 17.23 10.00
C VAL A 13 -20.85 18.44 10.40
N ASN A 14 -21.45 19.14 9.45
CA ASN A 14 -22.33 20.26 9.74
C ASN A 14 -23.56 19.84 10.54
N GLU A 15 -24.19 18.72 10.22
CA GLU A 15 -25.32 18.18 10.98
C GLU A 15 -24.92 17.90 12.43
N ALA A 16 -23.81 17.21 12.66
CA ALA A 16 -23.28 16.92 13.98
C ALA A 16 -22.93 18.21 14.77
N TYR A 17 -22.31 19.17 14.09
CA TYR A 17 -21.88 20.44 14.70
C TYR A 17 -23.05 21.36 15.02
N THR A 18 -24.05 21.39 14.14
CA THR A 18 -25.29 22.17 14.39
C THR A 18 -26.02 21.60 15.59
N THR A 19 -26.09 20.28 15.72
CA THR A 19 -26.74 19.63 16.87
C THR A 19 -26.00 19.90 18.18
N SER A 20 -24.66 19.95 18.17
CA SER A 20 -23.85 20.10 19.37
C SER A 20 -23.52 21.56 19.72
N GLN A 21 -23.34 22.42 18.72
CA GLN A 21 -22.84 23.80 18.87
C GLN A 21 -23.79 24.88 18.33
N GLY A 22 -24.92 24.52 17.70
CA GLY A 22 -25.88 25.44 17.11
C GLY A 22 -25.40 26.20 15.88
N ARG A 23 -24.31 25.77 15.25
CA ARG A 23 -23.74 26.40 14.05
C ARG A 23 -23.09 25.38 13.12
N ASN A 24 -22.95 25.73 11.86
CA ASN A 24 -22.22 24.94 10.90
C ASN A 24 -20.70 25.01 11.15
N TYR A 25 -19.99 23.89 10.93
CA TYR A 25 -18.53 23.84 10.91
C TYR A 25 -17.99 24.31 9.55
N TYR A 26 -18.55 23.79 8.46
CA TYR A 26 -18.22 24.18 7.09
C TYR A 26 -19.23 25.22 6.58
N GLY A 27 -18.72 26.35 6.08
CA GLY A 27 -19.54 27.39 5.50
C GLY A 27 -20.18 26.97 4.17
N LYS A 28 -21.34 27.58 3.86
CA LYS A 28 -22.06 27.31 2.61
C LYS A 28 -21.18 27.56 1.37
N ASN A 29 -20.44 28.67 1.36
CA ASN A 29 -19.56 29.02 0.24
C ASN A 29 -18.42 28.03 0.07
N GLN A 30 -17.89 27.48 1.14
CA GLN A 30 -16.86 26.45 1.09
C GLN A 30 -17.38 25.19 0.40
N ILE A 31 -18.56 24.71 0.75
CA ILE A 31 -19.20 23.54 0.12
C ILE A 31 -19.39 23.79 -1.38
N ILE A 32 -19.90 24.97 -1.76
CA ILE A 32 -20.13 25.35 -3.16
C ILE A 32 -18.78 25.44 -3.91
N ASN A 33 -17.78 26.10 -3.33
CA ASN A 33 -16.45 26.21 -3.95
C ASN A 33 -15.79 24.84 -4.13
N THR A 34 -15.97 23.89 -3.20
CA THR A 34 -15.50 22.52 -3.36
C THR A 34 -16.18 21.84 -4.54
N LYS A 35 -17.49 22.01 -4.70
CA LYS A 35 -18.20 21.48 -5.89
C LYS A 35 -17.68 22.10 -7.19
N ILE A 36 -17.50 23.43 -7.23
CA ILE A 36 -17.01 24.14 -8.41
C ILE A 36 -15.59 23.68 -8.77
N ALA A 37 -14.69 23.66 -7.78
CA ALA A 37 -13.28 23.29 -7.96
C ALA A 37 -13.11 21.85 -8.48
N ASN A 38 -14.02 20.95 -8.12
CA ASN A 38 -13.98 19.54 -8.52
C ASN A 38 -14.97 19.19 -9.65
N ASN A 39 -15.51 20.18 -10.34
CA ASN A 39 -16.46 19.99 -11.47
C ASN A 39 -17.67 19.11 -11.13
N MET A 40 -18.19 19.23 -9.92
CA MET A 40 -19.37 18.49 -9.47
C MET A 40 -20.65 19.15 -9.97
N ALA A 41 -21.76 18.40 -9.92
CA ALA A 41 -23.08 18.92 -10.29
C ALA A 41 -23.49 20.08 -9.35
N LEU A 42 -24.01 21.16 -9.91
CA LEU A 42 -24.45 22.36 -9.21
C LEU A 42 -25.97 22.51 -9.39
N THR A 43 -26.63 22.96 -8.35
CA THR A 43 -28.02 23.45 -8.42
C THR A 43 -28.07 24.81 -9.12
N ASP A 44 -29.26 25.26 -9.52
CA ASP A 44 -29.44 26.57 -10.17
C ASP A 44 -28.92 27.73 -9.30
N ALA A 45 -29.14 27.66 -8.00
CA ALA A 45 -28.64 28.67 -7.05
C ALA A 45 -27.11 28.64 -6.95
N GLU A 46 -26.49 27.47 -6.97
CA GLU A 46 -25.02 27.32 -6.96
C GLU A 46 -24.39 27.75 -8.30
N GLN A 47 -25.09 27.52 -9.41
CA GLN A 47 -24.68 28.05 -10.72
C GLN A 47 -24.74 29.58 -10.77
N ALA A 48 -25.80 30.19 -10.21
CA ALA A 48 -25.88 31.64 -10.08
C ALA A 48 -24.74 32.20 -9.21
N TYR A 49 -24.39 31.52 -8.11
CA TYR A 49 -23.24 31.89 -7.28
C TYR A 49 -21.93 31.81 -8.07
N LYS A 50 -21.70 30.71 -8.83
CA LYS A 50 -20.53 30.54 -9.70
C LYS A 50 -20.45 31.66 -10.76
N GLN A 51 -21.58 32.02 -11.39
CA GLN A 51 -21.62 33.09 -12.35
C GLN A 51 -21.28 34.43 -11.71
N GLY A 52 -21.78 34.71 -10.51
CA GLY A 52 -21.42 35.91 -9.76
C GLY A 52 -19.93 36.02 -9.46
N LEU A 53 -19.26 34.90 -9.14
CA LEU A 53 -17.80 34.86 -8.98
C LEU A 53 -17.07 35.20 -10.29
N ILE A 54 -17.55 34.68 -11.42
CA ILE A 54 -16.99 34.91 -12.75
C ILE A 54 -17.15 36.39 -13.15
N ASP A 55 -18.35 36.97 -12.95
CA ASP A 55 -18.64 38.34 -13.28
C ASP A 55 -17.81 39.33 -12.45
N ALA A 56 -17.66 39.03 -11.16
CA ALA A 56 -16.83 39.82 -10.25
C ALA A 56 -15.31 39.73 -10.57
N ASN A 57 -14.88 38.68 -11.24
CA ASN A 57 -13.46 38.42 -11.57
C ASN A 57 -13.16 38.59 -13.08
N GLY A 58 -13.87 39.49 -13.75
CA GLY A 58 -13.58 39.85 -15.14
C GLY A 58 -13.84 38.74 -16.17
N GLY A 59 -14.84 37.90 -15.93
CA GLY A 59 -15.28 36.87 -16.86
C GLY A 59 -14.55 35.51 -16.70
N LYS A 60 -13.75 35.34 -15.65
CA LYS A 60 -13.04 34.09 -15.31
C LYS A 60 -13.32 33.68 -13.89
N LEU A 61 -13.31 32.38 -13.62
CA LEU A 61 -13.37 31.89 -12.26
C LEU A 61 -12.16 32.39 -11.46
N PRO A 62 -12.33 32.82 -10.19
CA PRO A 62 -11.19 33.23 -9.37
C PRO A 62 -10.17 32.10 -9.22
N ALA A 63 -8.88 32.44 -9.34
CA ALA A 63 -7.79 31.46 -9.18
C ALA A 63 -7.79 30.77 -7.80
N SER A 64 -8.36 31.42 -6.78
CA SER A 64 -8.55 30.83 -5.44
C SER A 64 -9.57 29.68 -5.40
N VAL A 65 -10.42 29.52 -6.42
CA VAL A 65 -11.38 28.40 -6.48
C VAL A 65 -10.78 27.28 -7.33
N ASN A 66 -9.93 26.46 -6.72
CA ASN A 66 -9.22 25.38 -7.37
C ASN A 66 -9.15 24.12 -6.46
N PRO A 67 -8.84 22.92 -7.03
CA PRO A 67 -8.82 21.68 -6.25
C PRO A 67 -7.70 21.60 -5.19
N TYR A 68 -6.73 22.50 -5.23
CA TYR A 68 -5.65 22.52 -4.22
C TYR A 68 -6.08 23.20 -2.93
N LEU A 69 -6.96 24.20 -3.04
CA LEU A 69 -7.56 24.89 -1.88
C LEU A 69 -8.90 24.30 -1.46
N TYR A 70 -9.63 23.70 -2.40
CA TYR A 70 -10.92 23.04 -2.16
C TYR A 70 -10.87 21.59 -2.63
N PRO A 71 -10.05 20.72 -2.00
CA PRO A 71 -9.90 19.33 -2.41
C PRO A 71 -11.18 18.52 -2.16
N ASN A 72 -11.31 17.43 -2.91
CA ASN A 72 -12.30 16.38 -2.71
C ASN A 72 -11.66 15.05 -3.11
N VAL A 73 -11.02 14.38 -2.15
CA VAL A 73 -10.16 13.23 -2.40
C VAL A 73 -10.78 11.94 -1.91
N ASP A 74 -10.99 11.00 -2.80
CA ASP A 74 -11.30 9.61 -2.43
C ASP A 74 -9.98 8.85 -2.19
N TRP A 75 -9.54 8.82 -0.93
CA TRP A 75 -8.26 8.23 -0.54
C TRP A 75 -8.14 6.76 -0.92
N MET A 76 -9.23 6.01 -0.90
CA MET A 76 -9.20 4.60 -1.31
C MET A 76 -8.92 4.45 -2.80
N LYS A 77 -9.54 5.28 -3.65
CA LYS A 77 -9.26 5.27 -5.09
C LYS A 77 -7.88 5.79 -5.41
N GLU A 78 -7.36 6.76 -4.63
CA GLU A 78 -6.02 7.29 -4.85
C GLU A 78 -4.92 6.32 -4.47
N LEU A 79 -5.07 5.57 -3.39
CA LEU A 79 -4.03 4.68 -2.88
C LEU A 79 -4.04 3.28 -3.49
N TYR A 80 -5.20 2.81 -3.96
CA TYR A 80 -5.37 1.41 -4.33
C TYR A 80 -5.89 1.23 -5.76
N HIS A 81 -5.40 0.18 -6.41
CA HIS A 81 -5.98 -0.35 -7.64
C HIS A 81 -7.23 -1.17 -7.31
N LYS A 82 -8.19 -1.25 -8.24
CA LYS A 82 -9.37 -2.10 -8.07
C LYS A 82 -9.04 -3.59 -8.03
N ASN A 83 -8.02 -4.00 -8.77
CA ASN A 83 -7.66 -5.40 -8.96
C ASN A 83 -6.16 -5.60 -8.71
N GLY A 84 -5.85 -6.59 -7.91
CA GLY A 84 -4.53 -7.21 -7.83
C GLY A 84 -4.50 -8.48 -8.68
N TRP A 85 -3.31 -9.03 -8.89
CA TRP A 85 -3.19 -10.29 -9.58
C TRP A 85 -2.12 -11.18 -8.92
N ASN A 86 -2.34 -12.48 -9.00
CA ASN A 86 -1.34 -13.47 -8.63
C ASN A 86 -1.24 -14.53 -9.72
N ARG A 87 -0.10 -15.21 -9.75
CA ARG A 87 0.14 -16.34 -10.63
C ARG A 87 0.82 -17.45 -9.84
N ARG A 88 0.42 -18.68 -10.14
CA ARG A 88 1.07 -19.87 -9.62
C ARG A 88 1.34 -20.84 -10.74
N VAL A 89 2.58 -21.33 -10.80
CA VAL A 89 3.01 -22.37 -11.73
C VAL A 89 3.57 -23.52 -10.91
N ASN A 90 3.14 -24.74 -11.19
CA ASN A 90 3.63 -25.94 -10.54
C ASN A 90 4.11 -26.93 -11.61
N MET A 91 5.27 -27.54 -11.37
CA MET A 91 5.84 -28.59 -12.22
C MET A 91 6.26 -29.76 -11.33
N ASN A 92 5.91 -30.96 -11.76
CA ASN A 92 6.27 -32.17 -11.06
C ASN A 92 6.92 -33.15 -12.05
N ILE A 93 8.00 -33.81 -11.60
CA ILE A 93 8.66 -34.87 -12.33
C ILE A 93 8.78 -36.06 -11.37
N ARG A 94 8.39 -37.21 -11.84
CA ARG A 94 8.56 -38.49 -11.13
C ARG A 94 9.08 -39.54 -12.05
N GLY A 95 9.90 -40.39 -11.52
CA GLY A 95 10.45 -41.53 -12.28
C GLY A 95 11.09 -42.53 -11.36
N GLY A 96 11.52 -43.62 -11.93
CA GLY A 96 12.19 -44.63 -11.15
C GLY A 96 12.69 -45.79 -12.00
N ALA A 97 13.58 -46.57 -11.37
CA ALA A 97 14.12 -47.83 -11.81
C ALA A 97 13.91 -48.84 -10.64
N PRO A 98 14.18 -50.15 -10.84
CA PRO A 98 14.03 -51.16 -9.79
C PRO A 98 14.71 -50.81 -8.45
N ASN A 99 15.80 -50.04 -8.53
CA ASN A 99 16.61 -49.69 -7.35
C ASN A 99 16.54 -48.21 -6.96
N ALA A 100 15.79 -47.36 -7.67
CA ALA A 100 15.73 -45.95 -7.37
C ALA A 100 14.40 -45.37 -7.81
N ASN A 101 13.78 -44.55 -6.94
CA ASN A 101 12.61 -43.76 -7.25
C ASN A 101 12.90 -42.31 -6.88
N TYR A 102 12.40 -41.40 -7.70
CA TYR A 102 12.52 -39.98 -7.41
C TYR A 102 11.20 -39.22 -7.68
N TYR A 103 10.99 -38.19 -6.89
CA TYR A 103 9.94 -37.21 -7.08
C TYR A 103 10.53 -35.81 -6.87
N ILE A 104 10.34 -34.94 -7.86
CA ILE A 104 10.77 -33.55 -7.82
C ILE A 104 9.55 -32.67 -8.09
N SER A 105 9.32 -31.68 -7.25
CA SER A 105 8.28 -30.67 -7.40
C SER A 105 8.88 -29.29 -7.31
N LEU A 106 8.54 -28.43 -8.27
CA LEU A 106 8.89 -27.03 -8.31
C LEU A 106 7.61 -26.20 -8.38
N SER A 107 7.53 -25.13 -7.61
CA SER A 107 6.41 -24.21 -7.65
C SER A 107 6.91 -22.77 -7.60
N TYR A 108 6.39 -21.95 -8.49
CA TYR A 108 6.58 -20.52 -8.49
C TYR A 108 5.26 -19.82 -8.19
N TYR A 109 5.28 -18.89 -7.26
CA TYR A 109 4.16 -18.02 -6.93
C TYR A 109 4.62 -16.57 -7.01
N THR A 110 3.84 -15.73 -7.65
CA THR A 110 4.04 -14.27 -7.67
C THR A 110 2.73 -13.56 -7.43
N GLU A 111 2.81 -12.46 -6.69
CA GLU A 111 1.67 -11.61 -6.35
C GLU A 111 2.08 -10.15 -6.44
N ARG A 112 1.22 -9.35 -7.07
CA ARG A 112 1.30 -7.89 -7.03
C ARG A 112 0.13 -7.34 -6.23
N GLY A 113 0.47 -6.50 -5.27
CA GLY A 113 -0.50 -5.87 -4.39
C GLY A 113 -1.40 -4.85 -5.09
N LEU A 114 -2.39 -4.40 -4.34
CA LEU A 114 -3.34 -3.38 -4.80
C LEU A 114 -2.80 -1.96 -4.65
N THR A 115 -1.70 -1.75 -3.94
CA THR A 115 -1.15 -0.42 -3.66
C THR A 115 -0.62 0.24 -4.93
N LYS A 116 -0.87 1.54 -5.05
CA LYS A 116 -0.26 2.37 -6.10
C LYS A 116 1.15 2.79 -5.70
N SER A 117 1.96 3.16 -6.68
CA SER A 117 3.29 3.73 -6.48
C SER A 117 3.40 5.07 -7.17
N ASP A 118 4.24 5.95 -6.62
CA ASP A 118 4.57 7.22 -7.25
C ASP A 118 5.70 7.01 -8.27
N LYS A 119 5.40 7.31 -9.53
CA LYS A 119 6.37 7.15 -10.64
C LYS A 119 7.48 8.20 -10.65
N THR A 120 7.35 9.24 -9.84
CA THR A 120 8.38 10.29 -9.73
C THR A 120 9.50 9.91 -8.77
N GLN A 121 9.34 8.82 -8.03
CA GLN A 121 10.35 8.29 -7.11
C GLN A 121 11.27 7.30 -7.83
N ASP A 122 12.54 7.30 -7.45
CA ASP A 122 13.56 6.36 -7.97
C ASP A 122 13.40 4.94 -7.41
N TYR A 123 12.44 4.72 -6.52
CA TYR A 123 12.12 3.44 -5.92
C TYR A 123 10.63 3.12 -6.04
N SER A 124 10.29 1.85 -5.85
CA SER A 124 8.90 1.41 -5.79
C SER A 124 8.51 1.01 -4.37
N SER A 125 7.44 1.58 -3.86
CA SER A 125 6.78 1.17 -2.62
C SER A 125 5.66 0.14 -2.85
N ASN A 126 5.47 -0.30 -4.11
CA ASN A 126 4.42 -1.27 -4.43
C ASN A 126 4.74 -2.65 -3.82
N ILE A 127 3.67 -3.38 -3.48
CA ILE A 127 3.80 -4.76 -3.02
C ILE A 127 4.10 -5.64 -4.24
N ASP A 128 5.25 -6.29 -4.20
CA ASP A 128 5.66 -7.31 -5.17
C ASP A 128 6.25 -8.49 -4.40
N TYR A 129 5.56 -9.62 -4.43
CA TYR A 129 5.95 -10.82 -3.71
C TYR A 129 6.18 -11.97 -4.66
N ASN A 130 7.33 -12.62 -4.52
CA ASN A 130 7.72 -13.78 -5.29
C ASN A 130 8.16 -14.92 -4.36
N ARG A 131 7.70 -16.14 -4.65
CA ARG A 131 8.07 -17.32 -3.87
C ARG A 131 8.34 -18.52 -4.76
N TYR A 132 9.47 -19.16 -4.53
CA TYR A 132 9.89 -20.39 -5.16
C TYR A 132 9.86 -21.51 -4.13
N ASN A 133 9.13 -22.56 -4.38
CA ASN A 133 9.12 -23.74 -3.53
C ASN A 133 9.74 -24.90 -4.31
N PHE A 134 10.48 -25.75 -3.63
CA PHE A 134 11.05 -26.96 -4.17
C PHE A 134 10.88 -28.11 -3.19
N LEU A 135 10.69 -29.30 -3.73
CA LEU A 135 10.62 -30.55 -3.00
C LEU A 135 11.28 -31.64 -3.85
N THR A 136 12.22 -32.35 -3.26
CA THR A 136 12.87 -33.49 -3.88
C THR A 136 12.87 -34.67 -2.88
N ASN A 137 12.34 -35.78 -3.29
CA ASN A 137 12.45 -37.06 -2.57
C ASN A 137 13.10 -38.10 -3.46
N ILE A 138 14.12 -38.73 -2.95
CA ILE A 138 14.86 -39.81 -3.63
C ILE A 138 14.88 -41.01 -2.68
N ASN A 139 14.40 -42.14 -3.16
CA ASN A 139 14.51 -43.41 -2.48
C ASN A 139 15.46 -44.30 -3.30
N LEU A 140 16.54 -44.73 -2.69
CA LEU A 140 17.57 -45.55 -3.31
C LEU A 140 17.76 -46.86 -2.57
N LYS A 141 17.60 -47.98 -3.26
CA LYS A 141 18.03 -49.31 -2.78
C LYS A 141 19.51 -49.47 -3.10
N ALA A 142 20.38 -49.05 -2.16
CA ALA A 142 21.82 -49.07 -2.34
C ALA A 142 22.35 -50.53 -2.39
N SER A 143 21.64 -51.47 -1.71
CA SER A 143 21.91 -52.90 -1.80
C SER A 143 20.60 -53.67 -1.53
N LYS A 144 20.68 -55.01 -1.51
CA LYS A 144 19.52 -55.86 -1.13
C LYS A 144 19.06 -55.64 0.30
N THR A 145 19.92 -55.12 1.16
CA THR A 145 19.68 -54.92 2.60
C THR A 145 19.74 -53.46 3.04
N THR A 146 20.10 -52.52 2.14
CA THR A 146 20.33 -51.12 2.44
C THR A 146 19.42 -50.23 1.63
N ASN A 147 18.56 -49.41 2.30
CA ASN A 147 17.77 -48.38 1.67
C ASN A 147 18.21 -47.00 2.20
N LEU A 148 18.29 -46.06 1.28
CA LEU A 148 18.61 -44.67 1.54
C LEU A 148 17.47 -43.79 1.04
N ASP A 149 16.87 -43.03 1.95
CA ASP A 149 15.85 -42.03 1.63
C ASP A 149 16.46 -40.64 1.83
N VAL A 150 16.45 -39.81 0.77
CA VAL A 150 16.91 -38.42 0.79
C VAL A 150 15.76 -37.54 0.48
N GLY A 151 15.45 -36.60 1.42
CA GLY A 151 14.45 -35.58 1.23
C GLY A 151 15.09 -34.19 1.32
N VAL A 152 14.83 -33.34 0.35
CA VAL A 152 15.18 -31.92 0.39
C VAL A 152 13.96 -31.13 0.02
N SER A 153 13.55 -30.21 0.88
CA SER A 153 12.42 -29.33 0.61
C SER A 153 12.70 -27.93 1.12
N GLY A 154 12.04 -26.96 0.55
CA GLY A 154 12.20 -25.61 1.02
C GLY A 154 11.53 -24.59 0.13
N TRP A 155 11.78 -23.33 0.50
CA TRP A 155 11.32 -22.20 -0.28
C TRP A 155 12.25 -21.01 -0.12
N LEU A 156 12.25 -20.17 -1.15
CA LEU A 156 12.86 -18.86 -1.16
C LEU A 156 11.75 -17.85 -1.49
N SER A 157 11.69 -16.75 -0.76
CA SER A 157 10.78 -15.66 -1.08
C SER A 157 11.51 -14.33 -1.08
N SER A 158 11.03 -13.45 -1.93
CA SER A 158 11.44 -12.06 -2.03
C SER A 158 10.19 -11.20 -2.07
N GLY A 159 10.11 -10.20 -1.20
CA GLY A 159 8.99 -9.26 -1.15
C GLY A 159 9.49 -7.83 -1.10
N ASN A 160 8.80 -6.94 -1.83
CA ASN A 160 8.93 -5.49 -1.70
C ASN A 160 7.64 -4.94 -1.11
N TYR A 161 7.74 -3.99 -0.18
CA TYR A 161 6.61 -3.41 0.54
C TYR A 161 6.83 -1.92 0.77
N PRO A 162 5.78 -1.13 1.04
CA PRO A 162 5.92 0.22 1.56
C PRO A 162 6.77 0.23 2.84
N TYR A 163 7.41 1.35 3.12
CA TYR A 163 8.16 1.53 4.36
C TYR A 163 7.27 1.42 5.60
N ASN A 164 6.09 2.05 5.55
CA ASN A 164 5.10 2.00 6.62
C ASN A 164 4.26 0.72 6.58
N ASN A 165 3.68 0.37 7.71
CA ASN A 165 2.78 -0.77 7.81
C ASN A 165 1.51 -0.54 6.96
N LEU A 166 1.07 -1.57 6.26
CA LEU A 166 -0.12 -1.52 5.40
C LEU A 166 -1.40 -1.25 6.19
N ASP A 167 -1.52 -1.80 7.40
CA ASP A 167 -2.69 -1.57 8.25
C ASP A 167 -2.78 -0.09 8.68
N ASP A 168 -1.63 0.54 8.97
CA ASP A 168 -1.56 1.95 9.32
C ASP A 168 -1.88 2.85 8.12
N ILE A 169 -1.39 2.49 6.93
CA ILE A 169 -1.71 3.18 5.68
C ILE A 169 -3.21 3.09 5.39
N PHE A 170 -3.80 1.90 5.54
CA PHE A 170 -5.23 1.68 5.35
C PHE A 170 -6.07 2.46 6.35
N ALA A 171 -5.73 2.39 7.64
CA ALA A 171 -6.40 3.15 8.69
C ALA A 171 -6.33 4.66 8.42
N ARG A 172 -5.18 5.14 7.95
CA ARG A 172 -5.01 6.55 7.58
C ARG A 172 -5.88 6.93 6.38
N ALA A 173 -5.95 6.08 5.34
CA ALA A 173 -6.83 6.30 4.19
C ALA A 173 -8.31 6.41 4.59
N MET A 174 -8.73 5.59 5.56
CA MET A 174 -10.11 5.58 6.06
C MET A 174 -10.44 6.79 6.95
N ASN A 175 -9.46 7.31 7.68
CA ASN A 175 -9.68 8.36 8.68
C ASN A 175 -9.33 9.77 8.20
N THR A 176 -8.62 9.89 7.07
CA THR A 176 -8.25 11.21 6.55
C THR A 176 -9.43 11.90 5.91
N ASN A 177 -9.69 13.13 6.40
CA ASN A 177 -10.72 13.99 5.87
C ASN A 177 -10.56 14.24 4.35
N PRO A 178 -11.58 13.95 3.52
CA PRO A 178 -11.50 14.08 2.06
C PRO A 178 -11.32 15.52 1.55
N VAL A 179 -11.62 16.52 2.37
CA VAL A 179 -11.51 17.94 2.00
C VAL A 179 -10.36 18.66 2.69
N LEU A 180 -9.43 17.91 3.30
CA LEU A 180 -8.35 18.49 4.09
C LEU A 180 -7.22 19.03 3.21
N TYR A 181 -6.76 18.25 2.24
CA TYR A 181 -5.69 18.60 1.30
C TYR A 181 -5.75 17.71 0.03
N PRO A 182 -5.15 18.15 -1.08
CA PRO A 182 -5.07 17.34 -2.30
C PRO A 182 -4.11 16.15 -2.10
N VAL A 183 -4.07 15.23 -3.06
CA VAL A 183 -3.12 14.11 -3.06
C VAL A 183 -1.68 14.62 -3.15
N LEU A 184 -1.43 15.45 -4.16
CA LEU A 184 -0.19 16.20 -4.38
C LEU A 184 -0.56 17.57 -4.97
N TYR A 185 0.32 18.54 -4.81
CA TYR A 185 0.22 19.79 -5.53
C TYR A 185 0.73 19.65 -6.97
N ALA A 186 0.45 20.63 -7.83
CA ALA A 186 0.78 20.57 -9.25
C ALA A 186 2.28 20.37 -9.53
N ASP A 187 3.13 20.90 -8.68
CA ASP A 187 4.59 20.78 -8.75
C ASP A 187 5.14 19.51 -8.07
N GLY A 188 4.26 18.61 -7.63
CA GLY A 188 4.62 17.36 -6.97
C GLY A 188 4.92 17.47 -5.47
N ARG A 189 4.74 18.63 -4.85
CA ARG A 189 4.92 18.81 -3.40
C ARG A 189 3.88 18.06 -2.61
N ILE A 190 4.30 17.54 -1.45
CA ILE A 190 3.45 16.80 -0.52
C ILE A 190 2.63 17.81 0.29
N PRO A 191 1.30 17.69 0.33
CA PRO A 191 0.47 18.52 1.19
C PRO A 191 0.62 18.11 2.66
N GLY A 192 0.55 19.08 3.56
CA GLY A 192 0.54 18.85 5.00
C GLY A 192 0.10 20.08 5.76
N GLN A 193 -0.47 19.87 6.95
CA GLN A 193 -0.98 20.97 7.76
C GLN A 193 -0.05 21.40 8.89
N SER A 194 0.74 20.48 9.42
CA SER A 194 1.60 20.78 10.55
C SER A 194 2.91 20.01 10.49
N PRO A 195 4.05 20.69 10.67
CA PRO A 195 5.36 20.02 10.73
C PRO A 195 5.54 19.15 11.99
N HIS A 196 4.63 19.26 12.96
CA HIS A 196 4.76 18.57 14.25
C HIS A 196 3.67 17.52 14.51
N ASN A 197 2.64 17.43 13.65
CA ASN A 197 1.57 16.46 13.79
C ASN A 197 1.57 15.46 12.63
N THR A 198 2.24 14.33 12.83
CA THR A 198 2.32 13.23 11.85
C THR A 198 0.96 12.56 11.59
N GLU A 199 -0.03 12.76 12.48
CA GLU A 199 -1.38 12.24 12.27
C GLU A 199 -2.09 12.91 11.09
N LEU A 200 -1.64 14.10 10.71
CA LEU A 200 -2.15 14.87 9.57
C LEU A 200 -1.36 14.66 8.27
N ASP A 201 -0.39 13.76 8.26
CA ASP A 201 0.38 13.44 7.06
C ASP A 201 -0.50 12.77 6.00
N SER A 202 -0.22 13.08 4.73
CA SER A 202 -0.95 12.55 3.59
C SER A 202 -0.89 11.01 3.53
N PRO A 203 -2.02 10.30 3.36
CA PRO A 203 -1.99 8.86 3.10
C PRO A 203 -1.16 8.49 1.87
N TRP A 204 -1.13 9.35 0.84
CA TRP A 204 -0.27 9.18 -0.33
C TRP A 204 1.21 9.24 0.01
N ASP A 205 1.64 10.21 0.82
CA ASP A 205 3.01 10.30 1.32
C ASP A 205 3.41 9.02 2.10
N TRP A 206 2.54 8.58 2.99
CA TRP A 206 2.76 7.38 3.80
C TRP A 206 2.92 6.11 2.98
N LEU A 207 2.18 5.99 1.89
CA LEU A 207 2.28 4.85 0.98
C LEU A 207 3.49 4.94 0.06
N THR A 208 3.76 6.12 -0.53
CA THR A 208 4.61 6.18 -1.72
C THR A 208 5.93 6.91 -1.52
N ARG A 209 6.04 7.80 -0.51
CA ARG A 209 7.20 8.70 -0.37
C ARG A 209 7.98 8.54 0.93
N ARG A 210 7.60 7.59 1.78
CA ARG A 210 8.35 7.28 3.01
C ARG A 210 9.43 6.23 2.82
N GLY A 211 9.63 5.75 1.60
CA GLY A 211 10.60 4.73 1.26
C GLY A 211 9.97 3.34 1.06
N TYR A 212 10.77 2.32 1.22
CA TYR A 212 10.38 0.93 0.99
C TYR A 212 11.09 -0.02 1.95
N GLN A 213 10.59 -1.25 2.01
CA GLN A 213 11.28 -2.36 2.65
C GLN A 213 11.32 -3.57 1.72
N THR A 214 12.47 -4.23 1.67
CA THR A 214 12.61 -5.53 1.01
C THR A 214 12.84 -6.62 2.02
N GLN A 215 12.17 -7.75 1.82
CA GLN A 215 12.30 -8.93 2.67
C GLN A 215 12.72 -10.12 1.83
N HIS A 216 13.80 -10.76 2.23
CA HIS A 216 14.24 -12.03 1.66
C HIS A 216 14.17 -13.09 2.74
N GLN A 217 13.51 -14.20 2.43
CA GLN A 217 13.41 -15.32 3.36
C GLN A 217 13.74 -16.61 2.64
N THR A 218 14.47 -17.47 3.32
CA THR A 218 14.85 -18.78 2.83
C THR A 218 14.63 -19.80 3.93
N GLN A 219 14.02 -20.92 3.56
CA GLN A 219 13.94 -22.09 4.42
C GLN A 219 14.29 -23.33 3.60
N ILE A 220 15.21 -24.12 4.11
CA ILE A 220 15.64 -25.40 3.51
C ILE A 220 15.61 -26.45 4.60
N ASN A 221 14.91 -27.54 4.35
CA ASN A 221 14.84 -28.69 5.22
C ASN A 221 15.41 -29.89 4.46
N THR A 222 16.35 -30.58 5.08
CA THR A 222 17.00 -31.75 4.49
C THR A 222 16.87 -32.91 5.48
N ASN A 223 16.53 -34.07 4.99
CA ASN A 223 16.55 -35.30 5.75
C ASN A 223 17.25 -36.41 4.96
N LEU A 224 18.01 -37.20 5.69
CA LEU A 224 18.69 -38.37 5.22
C LEU A 224 18.37 -39.54 6.14
N LYS A 225 17.67 -40.54 5.63
CA LYS A 225 17.31 -41.74 6.38
C LYS A 225 17.97 -42.95 5.78
N LEU A 226 18.77 -43.63 6.57
CA LEU A 226 19.38 -44.92 6.24
C LEU A 226 18.59 -46.02 6.93
N THR A 227 18.21 -47.02 6.18
CA THR A 227 17.60 -48.27 6.71
C THR A 227 18.41 -49.43 6.30
N GLN A 228 18.94 -50.21 7.28
CA GLN A 228 19.76 -51.37 7.08
C GLN A 228 19.04 -52.61 7.65
N ASP A 229 18.75 -53.58 6.81
CA ASP A 229 18.35 -54.92 7.24
C ASP A 229 19.61 -55.68 7.75
N LEU A 230 19.52 -56.13 8.99
CA LEU A 230 20.61 -56.85 9.65
C LEU A 230 20.36 -58.38 9.64
N GLY A 231 19.38 -58.87 8.85
CA GLY A 231 19.00 -60.26 8.73
C GLY A 231 20.04 -61.19 8.06
N PHE A 232 21.29 -60.71 7.88
CA PHE A 232 22.37 -61.49 7.29
C PHE A 232 22.96 -62.54 8.24
N TRP A 233 22.70 -62.49 9.55
CA TRP A 233 23.00 -63.56 10.48
C TRP A 233 21.71 -64.28 10.90
N SER A 234 21.80 -65.57 11.18
CA SER A 234 20.63 -66.37 11.54
C SER A 234 19.90 -65.89 12.81
N TRP A 235 20.63 -65.31 13.76
CA TRP A 235 20.12 -64.78 15.01
C TRP A 235 19.50 -63.39 14.87
N SER A 236 19.80 -62.66 13.81
CA SER A 236 19.32 -61.28 13.59
C SER A 236 18.24 -61.19 12.52
N LYS A 237 17.65 -62.30 12.10
CA LYS A 237 16.51 -62.32 11.18
C LYS A 237 15.36 -61.44 11.65
N GLY A 238 14.95 -60.47 10.79
CA GLY A 238 13.91 -59.51 11.11
C GLY A 238 14.38 -58.26 11.86
N LEU A 239 15.67 -58.17 12.20
CA LEU A 239 16.23 -56.97 12.84
C LEU A 239 16.58 -55.92 11.78
N THR A 240 16.13 -54.68 11.99
CA THR A 240 16.43 -53.56 11.14
C THR A 240 17.04 -52.41 11.94
N ALA A 241 18.13 -51.81 11.47
CA ALA A 241 18.69 -50.59 12.03
C ALA A 241 18.24 -49.39 11.18
N ARG A 242 17.91 -48.30 11.80
CA ARG A 242 17.54 -47.04 11.15
C ARG A 242 18.32 -45.88 11.75
N ALA A 243 18.90 -45.06 10.88
CA ALA A 243 19.51 -43.79 11.24
C ALA A 243 18.84 -42.67 10.45
N LEU A 244 18.56 -41.53 11.13
CA LEU A 244 17.99 -40.34 10.53
C LEU A 244 18.86 -39.15 10.90
N ILE A 245 19.25 -38.38 9.89
CA ILE A 245 19.91 -37.10 10.03
C ILE A 245 18.99 -36.08 9.41
N ALA A 246 18.67 -35.00 10.12
CA ALA A 246 17.91 -33.88 9.62
C ALA A 246 18.70 -32.58 9.81
N PHE A 247 18.63 -31.71 8.82
CA PHE A 247 19.23 -30.39 8.88
C PHE A 247 18.25 -29.36 8.35
N ASP A 248 17.96 -28.33 9.17
CA ASP A 248 17.07 -27.23 8.82
C ASP A 248 17.86 -25.92 8.80
N PHE A 249 17.72 -25.20 7.70
CA PHE A 249 18.29 -23.87 7.52
C PHE A 249 17.18 -22.84 7.34
N LYS A 250 17.24 -21.74 8.12
CA LYS A 250 16.36 -20.60 7.98
C LYS A 250 17.20 -19.34 7.94
N ALA A 251 16.91 -18.48 6.97
CA ALA A 251 17.50 -17.15 6.87
C ALA A 251 16.40 -16.12 6.59
N LYS A 252 16.51 -14.96 7.22
CA LYS A 252 15.66 -13.81 6.99
C LYS A 252 16.54 -12.57 6.89
N GLN A 253 16.34 -11.79 5.83
CA GLN A 253 16.99 -10.52 5.63
C GLN A 253 15.91 -9.47 5.36
N ASP A 254 15.86 -8.43 6.17
CA ASP A 254 14.99 -7.28 6.01
C ASP A 254 15.88 -6.05 5.77
N LEU A 255 15.65 -5.36 4.66
CA LEU A 255 16.25 -4.07 4.35
C LEU A 255 15.15 -3.02 4.38
N ARG A 256 15.33 -1.94 5.14
CA ARG A 256 14.43 -0.79 5.18
C ARG A 256 15.17 0.45 4.73
N TYR A 257 14.59 1.13 3.77
CA TYR A 257 15.03 2.43 3.31
C TYR A 257 13.94 3.46 3.62
N GLY A 258 14.19 4.35 4.55
CA GLY A 258 13.25 5.38 4.98
C GLY A 258 13.65 6.75 4.48
N VAL A 259 12.67 7.51 4.00
CA VAL A 259 12.79 8.90 3.57
C VAL A 259 11.75 9.74 4.30
N HIS A 260 12.07 10.98 4.57
CA HIS A 260 11.12 11.95 5.10
C HIS A 260 11.23 13.25 4.30
N GLU A 261 10.26 13.49 3.44
CA GLU A 261 10.16 14.73 2.69
C GLU A 261 9.40 15.80 3.50
N SER A 262 9.63 17.07 3.16
CA SER A 262 8.92 18.17 3.81
C SER A 262 7.49 18.26 3.28
N ASN A 263 6.55 18.56 4.18
CA ASN A 263 5.16 18.85 3.85
C ASN A 263 4.99 20.36 3.59
N TRP A 264 4.09 20.69 2.67
CA TRP A 264 3.88 22.05 2.21
C TRP A 264 2.41 22.43 2.26
N LYS A 265 2.13 23.69 2.40
CA LYS A 265 0.79 24.27 2.26
C LYS A 265 0.84 25.59 1.51
N PRO A 266 -0.23 25.98 0.81
CA PRO A 266 -0.31 27.30 0.19
C PRO A 266 -0.29 28.40 1.26
N THR A 267 0.31 29.54 0.94
CA THR A 267 0.24 30.74 1.78
C THR A 267 -1.23 31.13 1.98
N GLY A 268 -1.61 31.46 3.22
CA GLY A 268 -3.00 31.78 3.58
C GLY A 268 -3.92 30.58 3.79
N HIS A 269 -3.43 29.34 3.62
CA HIS A 269 -4.19 28.15 4.01
C HIS A 269 -4.39 28.13 5.53
N PRO A 270 -5.62 27.85 6.05
CA PRO A 270 -5.88 27.80 7.48
C PRO A 270 -4.98 26.79 8.19
N ARG A 271 -4.40 27.19 9.32
CA ARG A 271 -3.45 26.33 10.07
C ARG A 271 -4.12 25.11 10.68
N ASP A 272 -5.39 25.22 11.05
CA ASP A 272 -6.09 24.22 11.87
C ASP A 272 -7.23 23.51 11.12
N GLY A 273 -7.22 23.52 9.79
CA GLY A 273 -8.29 22.92 8.99
C GLY A 273 -9.63 23.66 9.09
N VAL A 274 -9.70 24.74 9.87
CA VAL A 274 -10.87 25.61 9.96
C VAL A 274 -10.84 26.58 8.79
N TRP A 275 -11.78 26.44 7.88
CA TRP A 275 -11.94 27.33 6.76
C TRP A 275 -12.63 28.61 7.22
N VAL A 276 -12.05 29.75 6.88
CA VAL A 276 -12.69 31.05 7.07
C VAL A 276 -13.53 31.33 5.83
N GLU A 277 -14.78 31.71 6.03
CA GLU A 277 -15.74 31.97 4.94
C GLU A 277 -15.33 33.13 4.00
N ASP A 278 -14.44 34.00 4.46
CA ASP A 278 -14.04 35.18 3.73
C ASP A 278 -12.78 34.90 2.86
N PRO A 279 -12.95 34.73 1.53
CA PRO A 279 -11.83 34.56 0.61
C PRO A 279 -10.87 35.75 0.58
N SER A 280 -11.30 36.94 1.04
CA SER A 280 -10.45 38.14 1.10
C SER A 280 -9.32 38.00 2.12
N LEU A 281 -9.46 37.10 3.10
CA LEU A 281 -8.41 36.79 4.07
C LEU A 281 -7.25 35.98 3.47
N TYR A 282 -7.42 35.43 2.26
CA TYR A 282 -6.41 34.61 1.56
C TYR A 282 -6.12 35.06 0.12
N PRO A 283 -6.01 36.39 -0.15
CA PRO A 283 -5.80 36.87 -1.50
C PRO A 283 -4.47 36.41 -2.14
N GLN A 284 -3.57 35.88 -1.32
CA GLN A 284 -2.23 35.45 -1.72
C GLN A 284 -2.06 33.94 -1.72
N ALA A 285 -3.14 33.16 -1.58
CA ALA A 285 -3.08 31.71 -1.60
C ALA A 285 -2.66 31.15 -2.97
N VAL A 286 -2.80 31.94 -4.02
CA VAL A 286 -2.40 31.63 -5.39
C VAL A 286 -1.75 32.84 -6.03
N ASP A 287 -0.82 32.61 -6.99
CA ASP A 287 -0.25 33.65 -7.84
C ASP A 287 -1.23 34.10 -8.94
N ALA A 288 -0.79 35.03 -9.80
CA ALA A 288 -1.61 35.55 -10.91
C ALA A 288 -1.99 34.45 -11.93
N GLU A 289 -1.20 33.41 -12.04
CA GLU A 289 -1.41 32.26 -12.91
C GLU A 289 -2.28 31.17 -12.29
N GLY A 290 -2.66 31.34 -11.01
CA GLY A 290 -3.50 30.39 -10.25
C GLY A 290 -2.70 29.26 -9.57
N ASN A 291 -1.38 29.35 -9.49
CA ASN A 291 -0.56 28.40 -8.78
C ASN A 291 -0.51 28.74 -7.28
N PRO A 292 -0.58 27.75 -6.38
CA PRO A 292 -0.46 28.00 -4.95
C PRO A 292 0.87 28.65 -4.57
N ILE A 293 0.82 29.65 -3.70
CA ILE A 293 2.00 30.23 -3.07
C ILE A 293 2.32 29.42 -1.81
N TRP A 294 3.55 28.93 -1.71
CA TRP A 294 3.93 27.90 -0.74
C TRP A 294 4.50 28.42 0.57
N VAL A 295 4.14 27.74 1.66
CA VAL A 295 4.80 27.84 2.97
C VAL A 295 5.23 26.45 3.39
N LYS A 296 6.47 26.33 3.83
CA LYS A 296 7.05 25.08 4.35
C LYS A 296 6.65 24.88 5.81
#